data_71dec8f6c705bf2bd6ba5f6603767912
#
_entry.id   71dec8f6c705bf2bd6ba5f6603767912
#
_cell.length_a   1.000
_cell.length_b   1.000
_cell.length_c   1.000
_cell.angle_alpha   90.00
_cell.angle_beta   90.00
_cell.angle_gamma   90.00
#
_symmetry.space_group_name_H-M   'P 1'
#
loop_
_entity.id
_entity.type
_entity.pdbx_description
1 polymer ?
#
loop_
_entity_poly.entity_id
_entity_poly.type
_entity_poly.pdbx_seq_one_letter_code
_entity_poly.pdbx_strand_id
1 'polypeptide(L)'
;MAEMVTTKHFAAGEEIFRIGDSARNAYIIENGKVEVSMPGDGEKIVIAELGKGEIIGEMSMIDDAPRSATVTAIEDVEVIIIRRSQFQKPLSATDPLMNFLLRVVLSRFRDSQRQFSKKAEKSGDVDPALKEIRDLALRRIKIERDMRRGLEASEFEMHYQPIVALESGQIAGFEALIRWRKNDGTFVMPMEFIPLAEETGLIVDLGHRAMELATSDQLVFARHFKAAFPDSVPTFMSVNVSGLQLSELSEIDRLARVIEQSGVDPAVIKLEITETLLVDDPEHAAEALRKIKQLGVSLAIDDFGTGYSSLSYLHQFPLDTLKIDREFVNNMDKSEVSKRIVGSIVQLALALEMDIVAEGIEEKAQMDALRELGCQYGQGYYMARPVSAAKTIELIESRPNWL
;
A
#
# COMPACT_ATOMS: atom_id res chain seq x y z
N MET A 1 -0.95 15.91 -13.66
CA MET A 1 0.41 16.33 -14.06
C MET A 1 1.32 16.08 -12.88
N ALA A 2 2.25 15.15 -12.99
CA ALA A 2 3.21 14.84 -11.94
C ALA A 2 4.05 16.10 -11.62
N GLU A 3 3.96 16.60 -10.40
CA GLU A 3 4.90 17.62 -9.93
C GLU A 3 6.28 16.97 -9.81
N MET A 4 7.18 17.29 -10.74
CA MET A 4 8.56 16.81 -10.70
C MET A 4 9.22 17.19 -9.38
N VAL A 5 9.86 16.23 -8.72
CA VAL A 5 10.76 16.47 -7.59
C VAL A 5 11.84 17.44 -8.06
N THR A 6 11.84 18.62 -7.52
CA THR A 6 12.79 19.67 -7.92
C THR A 6 13.94 19.67 -6.91
N THR A 7 15.15 19.39 -7.38
CA THR A 7 16.38 19.59 -6.60
C THR A 7 16.92 20.99 -6.79
N LYS A 8 17.64 21.52 -5.81
CA LYS A 8 18.35 22.80 -5.86
C LYS A 8 19.71 22.66 -5.19
N HIS A 9 20.72 23.30 -5.79
CA HIS A 9 22.07 23.36 -5.26
C HIS A 9 22.33 24.73 -4.63
N PHE A 10 23.09 24.74 -3.54
CA PHE A 10 23.58 25.92 -2.86
C PHE A 10 25.09 25.75 -2.62
N ALA A 11 25.86 26.78 -2.94
CA ALA A 11 27.31 26.79 -2.71
C ALA A 11 27.62 27.00 -1.23
N ALA A 12 28.80 26.57 -0.79
CA ALA A 12 29.29 26.83 0.56
C ALA A 12 29.23 28.33 0.87
N GLY A 13 28.66 28.72 2.02
CA GLY A 13 28.43 30.09 2.44
C GLY A 13 27.13 30.72 1.92
N GLU A 14 26.38 30.08 1.05
CA GLU A 14 25.10 30.59 0.54
C GLU A 14 23.98 30.42 1.56
N GLU A 15 23.17 31.48 1.76
CA GLU A 15 21.97 31.39 2.60
C GLU A 15 20.79 30.73 1.83
N ILE A 16 20.25 29.66 2.40
CA ILE A 16 19.09 28.97 1.83
C ILE A 16 17.82 29.78 2.09
N PHE A 17 17.68 30.32 3.28
CA PHE A 17 16.65 31.30 3.68
C PHE A 17 17.07 32.03 4.99
N ARG A 18 16.45 33.18 5.23
CA ARG A 18 16.69 34.02 6.42
C ARG A 18 15.53 33.96 7.39
N ILE A 19 15.85 34.22 8.66
CA ILE A 19 14.84 34.49 9.70
C ILE A 19 13.90 35.61 9.25
N GLY A 20 12.59 35.43 9.40
CA GLY A 20 11.58 36.41 9.00
C GLY A 20 11.08 36.25 7.55
N ASP A 21 11.74 35.47 6.68
CA ASP A 21 11.29 35.24 5.32
C ASP A 21 9.92 34.53 5.28
N SER A 22 9.14 34.81 4.23
CA SER A 22 7.91 34.09 3.97
C SER A 22 8.20 32.66 3.55
N ALA A 23 7.52 31.68 4.14
CA ALA A 23 7.73 30.27 3.88
C ALA A 23 6.85 29.74 2.72
N ARG A 24 7.48 29.38 1.61
CA ARG A 24 6.79 28.72 0.48
C ARG A 24 7.19 27.25 0.31
N ASN A 25 8.37 26.87 0.81
CA ASN A 25 8.94 25.53 0.64
C ASN A 25 9.62 25.08 1.94
N ALA A 26 9.70 23.76 2.15
CA ALA A 26 10.67 23.12 3.02
C ALA A 26 11.70 22.39 2.14
N TYR A 27 12.80 21.94 2.73
CA TYR A 27 13.89 21.32 2.00
C TYR A 27 14.41 20.10 2.74
N ILE A 28 14.70 19.01 2.02
CA ILE A 28 15.41 17.85 2.53
C ILE A 28 16.85 17.93 2.03
N ILE A 29 17.81 17.81 2.90
CA ILE A 29 19.24 17.79 2.52
C ILE A 29 19.55 16.43 1.93
N GLU A 30 19.86 16.37 0.64
CA GLU A 30 20.25 15.15 -0.04
C GLU A 30 21.77 14.91 0.02
N ASN A 31 22.53 16.00 0.02
CA ASN A 31 23.97 15.99 0.23
C ASN A 31 24.47 17.30 0.84
N GLY A 32 25.57 17.26 1.55
CA GLY A 32 26.17 18.41 2.20
C GLY A 32 25.64 18.69 3.61
N LYS A 33 26.06 19.84 4.19
CA LYS A 33 25.70 20.28 5.55
C LYS A 33 25.30 21.74 5.57
N VAL A 34 24.35 22.06 6.43
CA VAL A 34 23.88 23.43 6.68
C VAL A 34 23.98 23.77 8.15
N GLU A 35 24.15 25.07 8.44
CA GLU A 35 24.10 25.65 9.77
C GLU A 35 22.78 26.38 9.95
N VAL A 36 22.10 26.11 11.06
CA VAL A 36 20.90 26.83 11.50
C VAL A 36 21.28 27.82 12.58
N SER A 37 20.95 29.12 12.38
CA SER A 37 21.39 30.19 13.28
C SER A 37 20.31 31.22 13.53
N MET A 38 20.46 31.94 14.66
CA MET A 38 19.64 33.10 15.05
C MET A 38 20.51 34.28 15.38
N PRO A 39 19.99 35.54 15.25
CA PRO A 39 20.69 36.73 15.73
C PRO A 39 20.76 36.73 17.27
N GLY A 40 21.95 36.97 17.83
CA GLY A 40 22.19 37.18 19.25
C GLY A 40 22.61 38.64 19.55
N ASP A 41 22.95 38.94 20.80
CA ASP A 41 23.42 40.25 21.25
C ASP A 41 24.84 40.55 20.74
N GLY A 42 24.93 40.84 19.43
CA GLY A 42 26.18 41.23 18.76
C GLY A 42 26.90 40.10 18.01
N GLU A 43 26.54 38.85 18.20
CA GLU A 43 27.08 37.68 17.53
C GLU A 43 25.98 36.73 17.06
N LYS A 44 26.25 35.98 16.00
CA LYS A 44 25.41 34.93 15.46
C LYS A 44 25.39 33.71 16.41
N ILE A 45 24.22 33.28 16.84
CA ILE A 45 24.06 32.09 17.68
C ILE A 45 23.75 30.90 16.74
N VAL A 46 24.63 29.91 16.71
CA VAL A 46 24.41 28.63 16.01
C VAL A 46 23.54 27.73 16.88
N ILE A 47 22.40 27.30 16.34
CA ILE A 47 21.43 26.44 17.03
C ILE A 47 21.72 24.98 16.73
N ALA A 48 22.00 24.65 15.43
CA ALA A 48 22.25 23.29 14.98
C ALA A 48 23.05 23.28 13.67
N GLU A 49 23.78 22.19 13.45
CA GLU A 49 24.29 21.80 12.15
C GLU A 49 23.46 20.59 11.68
N LEU A 50 22.95 20.66 10.45
CA LEU A 50 22.10 19.63 9.87
C LEU A 50 22.74 19.10 8.59
N GLY A 51 22.59 17.80 8.35
CA GLY A 51 23.20 17.10 7.22
C GLY A 51 22.23 16.23 6.44
N LYS A 52 22.78 15.33 5.66
CA LYS A 52 22.03 14.43 4.78
C LYS A 52 20.85 13.76 5.47
N GLY A 53 19.67 13.87 4.83
CA GLY A 53 18.42 13.28 5.28
C GLY A 53 17.64 14.15 6.26
N GLU A 54 18.17 15.30 6.67
CA GLU A 54 17.49 16.22 7.57
C GLU A 54 16.64 17.23 6.81
N ILE A 55 15.58 17.72 7.48
CA ILE A 55 14.64 18.68 6.90
C ILE A 55 14.88 20.05 7.50
N ILE A 56 14.79 21.08 6.66
CA ILE A 56 14.91 22.47 7.05
C ILE A 56 13.70 23.28 6.57
N GLY A 57 13.23 24.21 7.40
CA GLY A 57 12.14 25.12 7.08
C GLY A 57 10.74 24.50 7.18
N GLU A 58 10.60 23.31 7.78
CA GLU A 58 9.36 22.57 7.98
C GLU A 58 8.36 23.28 8.90
N MET A 59 8.85 23.92 9.96
CA MET A 59 8.00 24.59 10.96
C MET A 59 7.07 25.63 10.32
N SER A 60 7.60 26.45 9.45
CA SER A 60 6.87 27.50 8.76
C SER A 60 5.88 26.98 7.70
N MET A 61 5.98 25.72 7.34
CA MET A 61 5.04 25.05 6.43
C MET A 61 3.78 24.57 7.16
N ILE A 62 3.92 24.26 8.45
CA ILE A 62 2.84 23.70 9.27
C ILE A 62 2.04 24.82 9.93
N ASP A 63 2.71 25.84 10.52
CA ASP A 63 2.07 26.89 11.33
C ASP A 63 1.81 28.21 10.59
N ASP A 64 2.20 28.30 9.32
CA ASP A 64 2.00 29.50 8.47
C ASP A 64 2.78 30.75 8.94
N ALA A 65 3.75 30.55 9.83
CA ALA A 65 4.55 31.65 10.37
C ALA A 65 5.82 31.90 9.54
N PRO A 66 6.43 33.12 9.63
CA PRO A 66 7.72 33.37 9.01
C PRO A 66 8.83 32.45 9.51
N ARG A 67 9.94 32.34 8.76
CA ARG A 67 11.12 31.56 9.13
C ARG A 67 11.59 31.91 10.54
N SER A 68 11.80 30.88 11.38
CA SER A 68 12.23 31.04 12.76
C SER A 68 13.74 31.19 12.93
N ALA A 69 14.53 30.83 11.91
CA ALA A 69 15.99 30.87 11.90
C ALA A 69 16.52 31.14 10.50
N THR A 70 17.80 31.51 10.39
CA THR A 70 18.56 31.56 9.14
C THR A 70 19.27 30.24 8.94
N VAL A 71 19.25 29.75 7.70
CA VAL A 71 19.95 28.50 7.31
C VAL A 71 20.96 28.84 6.23
N THR A 72 22.23 28.48 6.47
CA THR A 72 23.38 28.75 5.61
C THR A 72 24.09 27.43 5.27
N ALA A 73 24.43 27.21 4.02
CA ALA A 73 25.22 26.06 3.57
C ALA A 73 26.66 26.18 4.14
N ILE A 74 27.16 25.14 4.84
CA ILE A 74 28.54 25.09 5.35
C ILE A 74 29.49 24.56 4.28
N GLU A 75 29.00 23.68 3.45
CA GLU A 75 29.66 23.10 2.29
C GLU A 75 28.69 23.14 1.11
N ASP A 76 29.06 22.66 -0.06
CA ASP A 76 28.14 22.56 -1.19
C ASP A 76 26.99 21.62 -0.86
N VAL A 77 25.74 22.10 -0.97
CA VAL A 77 24.54 21.42 -0.51
C VAL A 77 23.60 21.16 -1.68
N GLU A 78 23.11 19.94 -1.78
CA GLU A 78 22.00 19.58 -2.65
C GLU A 78 20.75 19.31 -1.80
N VAL A 79 19.63 19.95 -2.17
CA VAL A 79 18.35 19.80 -1.45
C VAL A 79 17.22 19.40 -2.39
N ILE A 80 16.28 18.63 -1.85
CA ILE A 80 14.99 18.37 -2.47
C ILE A 80 14.00 19.42 -1.96
N ILE A 81 13.29 20.07 -2.89
CA ILE A 81 12.28 21.09 -2.55
C ILE A 81 10.94 20.41 -2.27
N ILE A 82 10.40 20.64 -1.09
CA ILE A 82 9.04 20.25 -0.71
C ILE A 82 8.15 21.49 -0.78
N ARG A 83 7.20 21.52 -1.71
CA ARG A 83 6.28 22.62 -1.89
C ARG A 83 5.12 22.56 -0.89
N ARG A 84 4.58 23.73 -0.55
CA ARG A 84 3.46 23.85 0.39
C ARG A 84 2.22 23.08 -0.05
N SER A 85 1.92 23.01 -1.35
CA SER A 85 0.80 22.24 -1.90
C SER A 85 0.87 20.74 -1.58
N GLN A 86 2.08 20.21 -1.47
CA GLN A 86 2.32 18.78 -1.12
C GLN A 86 2.10 18.52 0.38
N PHE A 87 2.19 19.55 1.23
CA PHE A 87 1.96 19.46 2.67
C PHE A 87 0.49 19.71 3.06
N GLN A 88 -0.21 20.57 2.32
CA GLN A 88 -1.56 21.02 2.71
C GLN A 88 -2.62 19.91 2.50
N LYS A 89 -2.51 19.06 1.49
CA LYS A 89 -3.45 17.97 1.25
C LYS A 89 -3.43 16.91 2.37
N PRO A 90 -2.29 16.38 2.80
CA PRO A 90 -2.23 15.46 3.95
C PRO A 90 -2.67 16.10 5.27
N LEU A 91 -2.28 17.37 5.52
CA LEU A 91 -2.68 18.08 6.75
C LEU A 91 -4.16 18.40 6.82
N SER A 92 -4.83 18.68 5.69
CA SER A 92 -6.28 18.92 5.66
C SER A 92 -7.11 17.65 5.80
N ALA A 93 -6.54 16.48 5.50
CA ALA A 93 -7.15 15.17 5.72
C ALA A 93 -6.94 14.64 7.15
N THR A 94 -6.07 15.28 7.93
CA THR A 94 -5.82 14.90 9.34
C THR A 94 -6.91 15.47 10.24
N ASP A 95 -7.30 14.72 11.28
CA ASP A 95 -8.24 15.14 12.32
C ASP A 95 -7.97 16.61 12.75
N PRO A 96 -8.99 17.50 12.76
CA PRO A 96 -8.84 18.90 13.16
C PRO A 96 -8.19 19.09 14.54
N LEU A 97 -8.39 18.16 15.48
CA LEU A 97 -7.78 18.17 16.81
C LEU A 97 -6.27 17.90 16.72
N MET A 98 -5.86 16.97 15.89
CA MET A 98 -4.43 16.67 15.66
C MET A 98 -3.71 17.86 15.03
N ASN A 99 -4.32 18.51 14.03
CA ASN A 99 -3.81 19.75 13.42
C ASN A 99 -3.66 20.88 14.45
N PHE A 100 -4.66 21.02 15.33
CA PHE A 100 -4.60 22.02 16.40
C PHE A 100 -3.47 21.71 17.40
N LEU A 101 -3.35 20.46 17.85
CA LEU A 101 -2.29 20.02 18.76
C LEU A 101 -0.90 20.25 18.16
N LEU A 102 -0.71 19.92 16.88
CA LEU A 102 0.55 20.13 16.17
C LEU A 102 0.94 21.61 16.14
N ARG A 103 -0.02 22.50 15.86
CA ARG A 103 0.21 23.97 15.88
C ARG A 103 0.54 24.48 17.29
N VAL A 104 -0.13 23.96 18.31
CA VAL A 104 0.14 24.33 19.73
C VAL A 104 1.54 23.89 20.14
N VAL A 105 1.96 22.67 19.79
CA VAL A 105 3.31 22.18 20.08
C VAL A 105 4.37 23.01 19.38
N LEU A 106 4.17 23.33 18.10
CA LEU A 106 5.09 24.19 17.34
C LEU A 106 5.18 25.60 17.88
N SER A 107 4.04 26.19 18.30
CA SER A 107 4.04 27.52 18.96
C SER A 107 4.86 27.50 20.25
N ARG A 108 4.63 26.51 21.12
CA ARG A 108 5.39 26.36 22.38
C ARG A 108 6.87 26.11 22.11
N PHE A 109 7.22 25.37 21.09
CA PHE A 109 8.61 25.13 20.69
C PHE A 109 9.29 26.43 20.21
N ARG A 110 8.59 27.26 19.40
CA ARG A 110 9.10 28.60 19.01
C ARG A 110 9.31 29.52 20.21
N ASP A 111 8.39 29.53 21.16
CA ASP A 111 8.50 30.35 22.36
C ASP A 111 9.66 29.86 23.26
N SER A 112 9.85 28.55 23.34
CA SER A 112 11.02 27.96 24.01
C SER A 112 12.32 28.34 23.31
N GLN A 113 12.42 28.27 21.98
CA GLN A 113 13.61 28.72 21.24
C GLN A 113 13.90 30.19 21.46
N ARG A 114 12.89 31.07 21.52
CA ARG A 114 13.05 32.48 21.82
C ARG A 114 13.55 32.73 23.25
N GLN A 115 13.21 31.86 24.21
CA GLN A 115 13.74 31.93 25.58
C GLN A 115 15.17 31.39 25.69
N PHE A 116 15.53 30.37 24.87
CA PHE A 116 16.89 29.82 24.84
C PHE A 116 17.92 30.78 24.21
N SER A 117 17.51 31.69 23.32
CA SER A 117 18.41 32.73 22.81
C SER A 117 18.88 33.71 23.90
N LYS A 118 18.29 33.65 25.11
CA LYS A 118 18.72 34.41 26.31
C LYS A 118 19.58 33.59 27.28
N LYS A 119 19.79 32.29 27.05
CA LYS A 119 20.63 31.41 27.88
C LYS A 119 21.19 30.27 27.07
N ALA A 120 22.32 30.47 26.43
CA ALA A 120 23.07 29.41 25.78
C ALA A 120 23.85 28.60 26.82
N GLU A 121 23.39 27.41 27.18
CA GLU A 121 24.26 26.32 27.63
C GLU A 121 23.61 24.98 27.32
N LYS A 122 24.30 24.24 26.44
CA LYS A 122 24.36 22.78 26.25
C LYS A 122 23.11 21.93 26.52
N SER A 123 22.50 21.40 25.45
CA SER A 123 22.32 19.95 25.32
C SER A 123 22.02 19.60 23.85
N GLY A 124 22.91 18.86 23.22
CA GLY A 124 22.83 18.39 21.84
C GLY A 124 22.24 16.98 21.74
N ASP A 125 21.32 16.59 22.64
CA ASP A 125 20.58 15.33 22.50
C ASP A 125 19.18 15.61 21.94
N VAL A 126 19.00 15.29 20.65
CA VAL A 126 17.68 15.24 20.03
C VAL A 126 16.91 14.11 20.71
N ASP A 127 15.70 14.41 21.20
CA ASP A 127 14.79 13.43 21.80
C ASP A 127 14.72 12.17 20.89
N PRO A 128 15.04 10.98 21.42
CA PRO A 128 15.00 9.73 20.63
C PRO A 128 13.67 9.52 19.91
N ALA A 129 12.54 9.93 20.51
CA ALA A 129 11.21 9.84 19.90
C ALA A 129 11.06 10.76 18.67
N LEU A 130 11.61 11.99 18.73
CA LEU A 130 11.62 12.92 17.58
C LEU A 130 12.51 12.39 16.45
N LYS A 131 13.61 11.73 16.79
CA LYS A 131 14.49 11.10 15.81
C LYS A 131 13.78 9.96 15.08
N GLU A 132 13.06 9.11 15.80
CA GLU A 132 12.30 7.99 15.23
C GLU A 132 11.19 8.48 14.30
N ILE A 133 10.40 9.49 14.71
CA ILE A 133 9.35 10.11 13.88
C ILE A 133 9.96 10.73 12.61
N ARG A 134 11.09 11.44 12.74
CA ARG A 134 11.80 12.01 11.59
C ARG A 134 12.25 10.93 10.62
N ASP A 135 12.88 9.87 11.12
CA ASP A 135 13.42 8.79 10.28
C ASP A 135 12.28 8.03 9.57
N LEU A 136 11.12 7.87 10.23
CA LEU A 136 9.91 7.32 9.62
C LEU A 136 9.38 8.22 8.49
N ALA A 137 9.26 9.53 8.74
CA ALA A 137 8.78 10.49 7.73
C ALA A 137 9.70 10.55 6.50
N LEU A 138 11.02 10.57 6.72
CA LEU A 138 12.00 10.54 5.63
C LEU A 138 11.94 9.23 4.82
N ARG A 139 11.76 8.09 5.50
CA ARG A 139 11.58 6.80 4.84
C ARG A 139 10.34 6.82 3.94
N ARG A 140 9.21 7.37 4.41
CA ARG A 140 7.95 7.51 3.65
C ARG A 140 8.14 8.34 2.38
N ILE A 141 8.72 9.54 2.52
CA ILE A 141 8.98 10.43 1.36
C ILE A 141 9.88 9.75 0.32
N LYS A 142 10.91 9.03 0.79
CA LYS A 142 11.82 8.31 -0.09
C LYS A 142 11.11 7.16 -0.82
N ILE A 143 10.31 6.35 -0.11
CA ILE A 143 9.57 5.24 -0.70
C ILE A 143 8.56 5.77 -1.72
N GLU A 144 7.81 6.84 -1.42
CA GLU A 144 6.86 7.45 -2.37
C GLU A 144 7.55 7.92 -3.66
N ARG A 145 8.66 8.66 -3.54
CA ARG A 145 9.46 9.10 -4.70
C ARG A 145 9.95 7.91 -5.52
N ASP A 146 10.50 6.91 -4.83
CA ASP A 146 11.03 5.71 -5.47
C ASP A 146 9.92 4.90 -6.15
N MET A 147 8.70 4.82 -5.58
CA MET A 147 7.53 4.18 -6.21
C MET A 147 7.14 4.83 -7.53
N ARG A 148 7.04 6.17 -7.56
CA ARG A 148 6.72 6.90 -8.80
C ARG A 148 7.72 6.59 -9.90
N ARG A 149 9.01 6.62 -9.56
CA ARG A 149 10.08 6.27 -10.50
C ARG A 149 10.03 4.78 -10.88
N GLY A 150 9.73 3.90 -9.93
CA GLY A 150 9.62 2.46 -10.16
C GLY A 150 8.49 2.08 -11.11
N LEU A 151 7.35 2.80 -11.08
CA LEU A 151 6.27 2.64 -12.05
C LEU A 151 6.74 2.96 -13.47
N GLU A 152 7.46 4.08 -13.66
CA GLU A 152 8.02 4.47 -14.95
C GLU A 152 9.12 3.51 -15.42
N ALA A 153 9.92 2.98 -14.50
CA ALA A 153 11.05 2.09 -14.77
C ALA A 153 10.67 0.60 -14.86
N SER A 154 9.37 0.25 -14.77
CA SER A 154 8.87 -1.14 -14.78
C SER A 154 9.47 -2.02 -13.68
N GLU A 155 9.70 -1.47 -12.49
CA GLU A 155 10.26 -2.18 -11.34
C GLU A 155 9.20 -3.03 -10.59
N PHE A 156 7.93 -2.97 -10.99
CA PHE A 156 6.86 -3.77 -10.42
C PHE A 156 6.61 -5.02 -11.25
N GLU A 157 6.63 -6.17 -10.58
CA GLU A 157 6.37 -7.49 -11.17
C GLU A 157 5.25 -8.20 -10.40
N MET A 158 4.63 -9.23 -11.02
CA MET A 158 3.64 -10.05 -10.34
C MET A 158 4.24 -11.37 -9.90
N HIS A 159 3.89 -11.80 -8.69
CA HIS A 159 4.05 -13.18 -8.24
C HIS A 159 2.68 -13.82 -8.11
N TYR A 160 2.60 -15.11 -8.37
CA TYR A 160 1.35 -15.84 -8.42
C TYR A 160 1.36 -16.95 -7.39
N GLN A 161 0.27 -17.02 -6.61
CA GLN A 161 0.05 -18.11 -5.69
C GLN A 161 -1.09 -18.98 -6.20
N PRO A 162 -0.93 -20.32 -6.29
CA PRO A 162 -1.97 -21.20 -6.78
C PRO A 162 -3.14 -21.27 -5.79
N ILE A 163 -4.34 -21.21 -6.33
CA ILE A 163 -5.60 -21.52 -5.65
C ILE A 163 -6.03 -22.89 -6.15
N VAL A 164 -6.27 -23.82 -5.23
CA VAL A 164 -6.50 -25.24 -5.50
C VAL A 164 -7.93 -25.60 -5.19
N ALA A 165 -8.57 -26.35 -6.09
CA ALA A 165 -9.86 -26.97 -5.83
C ALA A 165 -9.69 -28.12 -4.83
N LEU A 166 -10.29 -28.02 -3.65
CA LEU A 166 -10.07 -28.96 -2.55
C LEU A 166 -10.64 -30.36 -2.81
N GLU A 167 -11.61 -30.47 -3.69
CA GLU A 167 -12.19 -31.77 -4.07
C GLU A 167 -11.25 -32.57 -4.98
N SER A 168 -10.60 -31.90 -5.95
CA SER A 168 -9.75 -32.57 -6.95
C SER A 168 -8.25 -32.50 -6.65
N GLY A 169 -7.82 -31.59 -5.78
CA GLY A 169 -6.41 -31.29 -5.51
C GLY A 169 -5.69 -30.63 -6.70
N GLN A 170 -6.42 -30.08 -7.67
CA GLN A 170 -5.85 -29.45 -8.86
C GLN A 170 -5.89 -27.93 -8.78
N ILE A 171 -5.03 -27.28 -9.54
CA ILE A 171 -5.03 -25.82 -9.67
C ILE A 171 -6.37 -25.39 -10.31
N ALA A 172 -7.10 -24.49 -9.62
CA ALA A 172 -8.31 -23.85 -10.11
C ALA A 172 -8.05 -22.42 -10.60
N GLY A 173 -7.06 -21.74 -10.03
CA GLY A 173 -6.71 -20.37 -10.37
C GLY A 173 -5.42 -19.94 -9.69
N PHE A 174 -5.16 -18.63 -9.78
CA PHE A 174 -3.99 -18.00 -9.16
C PHE A 174 -4.41 -16.67 -8.56
N GLU A 175 -3.82 -16.31 -7.43
CA GLU A 175 -3.83 -14.94 -6.92
C GLU A 175 -2.58 -14.19 -7.40
N ALA A 176 -2.79 -13.04 -8.04
CA ALA A 176 -1.75 -12.15 -8.52
C ALA A 176 -1.34 -11.16 -7.42
N LEU A 177 -0.12 -11.27 -6.96
CA LEU A 177 0.43 -10.52 -5.84
C LEU A 177 1.55 -9.61 -6.33
N ILE A 178 1.35 -8.30 -6.23
CA ILE A 178 2.34 -7.31 -6.67
C ILE A 178 3.62 -7.38 -5.84
N ARG A 179 4.77 -7.26 -6.52
CA ARG A 179 6.10 -7.23 -5.92
C ARG A 179 6.87 -6.04 -6.49
N TRP A 180 7.65 -5.41 -5.67
CA TRP A 180 8.50 -4.31 -6.10
C TRP A 180 9.97 -4.73 -6.02
N ARG A 181 10.57 -4.94 -7.18
CA ARG A 181 12.00 -5.23 -7.34
C ARG A 181 12.67 -4.04 -8.00
N LYS A 182 13.48 -3.31 -7.25
CA LYS A 182 14.26 -2.20 -7.80
C LYS A 182 15.31 -2.69 -8.79
N ASN A 183 15.74 -1.81 -9.69
CA ASN A 183 16.76 -2.11 -10.70
C ASN A 183 18.13 -2.50 -10.10
N ASP A 184 18.41 -2.13 -8.86
CA ASP A 184 19.60 -2.54 -8.11
C ASP A 184 19.47 -3.96 -7.49
N GLY A 185 18.34 -4.64 -7.72
CA GLY A 185 18.01 -5.96 -7.18
C GLY A 185 17.38 -5.95 -5.79
N THR A 186 17.19 -4.79 -5.18
CA THR A 186 16.55 -4.66 -3.86
C THR A 186 15.06 -5.01 -3.95
N PHE A 187 14.58 -5.87 -3.07
CA PHE A 187 13.18 -6.17 -2.87
C PHE A 187 12.57 -5.25 -1.81
N VAL A 188 11.46 -4.57 -2.14
CA VAL A 188 10.64 -3.84 -1.17
C VAL A 188 9.39 -4.66 -0.88
N MET A 189 9.11 -4.88 0.41
CA MET A 189 8.00 -5.73 0.83
C MET A 189 6.65 -5.03 0.63
N PRO A 190 5.58 -5.75 0.21
CA PRO A 190 4.25 -5.17 0.03
C PRO A 190 3.75 -4.39 1.24
N MET A 191 3.97 -4.90 2.46
CA MET A 191 3.60 -4.24 3.71
C MET A 191 4.32 -2.90 3.96
N GLU A 192 5.40 -2.60 3.23
CA GLU A 192 6.09 -1.32 3.31
C GLU A 192 5.56 -0.29 2.33
N PHE A 193 5.15 -0.71 1.11
CA PHE A 193 4.79 0.23 0.06
C PHE A 193 3.28 0.31 -0.21
N ILE A 194 2.49 -0.75 0.00
CA ILE A 194 1.04 -0.73 -0.28
C ILE A 194 0.31 0.29 0.60
N PRO A 195 0.49 0.31 1.95
CA PRO A 195 -0.19 1.32 2.78
C PRO A 195 0.19 2.75 2.37
N LEU A 196 1.45 2.98 2.01
CA LEU A 196 1.91 4.29 1.56
C LEU A 196 1.35 4.65 0.17
N ALA A 197 1.20 3.67 -0.72
CA ALA A 197 0.56 3.86 -2.01
C ALA A 197 -0.91 4.25 -1.86
N GLU A 198 -1.62 3.67 -0.90
CA GLU A 198 -3.01 4.04 -0.56
C GLU A 198 -3.09 5.46 -0.01
N GLU A 199 -2.26 5.81 0.98
CA GLU A 199 -2.24 7.16 1.56
C GLU A 199 -1.89 8.26 0.54
N THR A 200 -1.07 7.95 -0.46
CA THR A 200 -0.63 8.92 -1.49
C THR A 200 -1.46 8.88 -2.77
N GLY A 201 -2.41 7.94 -2.88
CA GLY A 201 -3.20 7.70 -4.08
C GLY A 201 -2.45 6.97 -5.21
N LEU A 202 -1.17 6.62 -5.01
CA LEU A 202 -0.39 5.85 -6.00
C LEU A 202 -0.90 4.42 -6.19
N ILE A 203 -1.69 3.92 -5.25
CA ILE A 203 -2.32 2.60 -5.34
C ILE A 203 -3.18 2.46 -6.59
N VAL A 204 -3.76 3.55 -7.09
CA VAL A 204 -4.55 3.55 -8.31
C VAL A 204 -3.68 3.18 -9.52
N ASP A 205 -2.55 3.84 -9.71
CA ASP A 205 -1.64 3.55 -10.81
C ASP A 205 -0.97 2.17 -10.66
N LEU A 206 -0.61 1.78 -9.43
CA LEU A 206 -0.09 0.45 -9.13
C LEU A 206 -1.12 -0.64 -9.45
N GLY A 207 -2.39 -0.44 -9.08
CA GLY A 207 -3.45 -1.40 -9.35
C GLY A 207 -3.75 -1.56 -10.84
N HIS A 208 -3.72 -0.47 -11.63
CA HIS A 208 -3.82 -0.58 -13.08
C HIS A 208 -2.64 -1.36 -13.67
N ARG A 209 -1.42 -1.08 -13.19
CA ARG A 209 -0.23 -1.82 -13.64
C ARG A 209 -0.30 -3.30 -13.25
N ALA A 210 -0.78 -3.61 -12.04
CA ALA A 210 -1.00 -4.98 -11.60
C ALA A 210 -2.01 -5.72 -12.50
N MET A 211 -3.11 -5.06 -12.85
CA MET A 211 -4.14 -5.61 -13.75
C MET A 211 -3.59 -5.88 -15.16
N GLU A 212 -2.82 -4.94 -15.75
CA GLU A 212 -2.16 -5.13 -17.04
C GLU A 212 -1.26 -6.37 -17.04
N LEU A 213 -0.42 -6.51 -16.00
CA LEU A 213 0.49 -7.64 -15.88
C LEU A 213 -0.26 -8.96 -15.64
N ALA A 214 -1.23 -8.98 -14.71
CA ALA A 214 -1.99 -10.17 -14.36
C ALA A 214 -2.81 -10.70 -15.55
N THR A 215 -3.47 -9.81 -16.31
CA THR A 215 -4.24 -10.22 -17.50
C THR A 215 -3.34 -10.73 -18.62
N SER A 216 -2.17 -10.07 -18.84
CA SER A 216 -1.19 -10.56 -19.81
C SER A 216 -0.65 -11.94 -19.46
N ASP A 217 -0.31 -12.19 -18.19
CA ASP A 217 0.23 -13.47 -17.73
C ASP A 217 -0.87 -14.55 -17.71
N GLN A 218 -2.13 -14.19 -17.43
CA GLN A 218 -3.26 -15.13 -17.50
C GLN A 218 -3.41 -15.74 -18.89
N LEU A 219 -3.24 -14.97 -19.95
CA LEU A 219 -3.26 -15.50 -21.33
C LEU A 219 -2.14 -16.52 -21.59
N VAL A 220 -0.99 -16.32 -20.97
CA VAL A 220 0.13 -17.28 -21.05
C VAL A 220 -0.19 -18.53 -20.24
N PHE A 221 -0.62 -18.38 -19.00
CA PHE A 221 -0.96 -19.48 -18.11
C PHE A 221 -2.10 -20.35 -18.67
N ALA A 222 -3.13 -19.73 -19.22
CA ALA A 222 -4.24 -20.46 -19.85
C ALA A 222 -3.79 -21.40 -20.98
N ARG A 223 -2.80 -20.97 -21.79
CA ARG A 223 -2.23 -21.83 -22.86
C ARG A 223 -1.47 -23.01 -22.30
N HIS A 224 -0.58 -22.78 -21.31
CA HIS A 224 0.18 -23.86 -20.66
C HIS A 224 -0.74 -24.80 -19.89
N PHE A 225 -1.76 -24.25 -19.20
CA PHE A 225 -2.73 -25.05 -18.46
C PHE A 225 -3.56 -25.93 -19.39
N LYS A 226 -4.05 -25.38 -20.52
CA LYS A 226 -4.80 -26.16 -21.52
C LYS A 226 -3.96 -27.28 -22.14
N ALA A 227 -2.66 -27.06 -22.33
CA ALA A 227 -1.74 -28.09 -22.81
C ALA A 227 -1.49 -29.18 -21.74
N ALA A 228 -1.37 -28.79 -20.47
CA ALA A 228 -1.17 -29.72 -19.37
C ALA A 228 -2.46 -30.49 -19.00
N PHE A 229 -3.61 -29.81 -19.04
CA PHE A 229 -4.93 -30.34 -18.61
C PHE A 229 -6.00 -30.07 -19.68
N PRO A 230 -6.03 -30.82 -20.80
CA PRO A 230 -6.89 -30.52 -21.95
C PRO A 230 -8.40 -30.51 -21.65
N ASP A 231 -8.85 -31.33 -20.70
CA ASP A 231 -10.26 -31.54 -20.36
C ASP A 231 -10.72 -30.70 -19.15
N SER A 232 -9.81 -29.90 -18.56
CA SER A 232 -10.13 -29.07 -17.39
C SER A 232 -10.77 -27.75 -17.79
N VAL A 233 -11.54 -27.16 -16.86
CA VAL A 233 -12.05 -25.79 -16.97
C VAL A 233 -10.89 -24.79 -16.95
N PRO A 234 -11.04 -23.62 -17.58
CA PRO A 234 -10.02 -22.56 -17.54
C PRO A 234 -9.72 -22.13 -16.10
N THR A 235 -8.44 -21.84 -15.84
CA THR A 235 -8.04 -21.24 -14.55
C THR A 235 -8.47 -19.78 -14.47
N PHE A 236 -8.86 -19.34 -13.26
CA PHE A 236 -9.12 -17.93 -13.01
C PHE A 236 -7.88 -17.21 -12.46
N MET A 237 -7.90 -15.86 -12.56
CA MET A 237 -6.89 -14.96 -12.01
C MET A 237 -7.56 -14.00 -11.03
N SER A 238 -7.20 -14.08 -9.76
CA SER A 238 -7.60 -13.13 -8.73
C SER A 238 -6.64 -11.95 -8.67
N VAL A 239 -7.17 -10.74 -8.61
CA VAL A 239 -6.38 -9.50 -8.54
C VAL A 239 -6.97 -8.59 -7.47
N ASN A 240 -6.14 -8.13 -6.56
CA ASN A 240 -6.50 -7.20 -5.49
C ASN A 240 -6.82 -5.81 -6.05
N VAL A 241 -7.92 -5.20 -5.62
CA VAL A 241 -8.36 -3.86 -5.99
C VAL A 241 -8.59 -3.02 -4.74
N SER A 242 -7.91 -1.89 -4.65
CA SER A 242 -8.07 -0.95 -3.54
C SER A 242 -9.39 -0.18 -3.61
N GLY A 243 -9.93 0.21 -2.43
CA GLY A 243 -11.10 1.07 -2.34
C GLY A 243 -10.95 2.39 -3.10
N LEU A 244 -9.75 2.95 -3.18
CA LEU A 244 -9.50 4.17 -3.97
C LEU A 244 -9.68 3.98 -5.47
N GLN A 245 -9.47 2.78 -6.00
CA GLN A 245 -9.75 2.47 -7.42
C GLN A 245 -11.26 2.36 -7.71
N LEU A 246 -12.07 2.15 -6.68
CA LEU A 246 -13.52 2.02 -6.78
C LEU A 246 -14.26 3.30 -6.36
N SER A 247 -13.55 4.28 -5.80
CA SER A 247 -14.14 5.54 -5.30
C SER A 247 -14.60 6.48 -6.40
N GLU A 248 -14.03 6.38 -7.62
CA GLU A 248 -14.40 7.22 -8.75
C GLU A 248 -14.81 6.38 -9.97
N LEU A 249 -15.93 6.73 -10.59
CA LEU A 249 -16.44 6.03 -11.78
C LEU A 249 -15.44 6.05 -12.96
N SER A 250 -14.63 7.10 -13.06
CA SER A 250 -13.57 7.24 -14.06
C SER A 250 -12.48 6.17 -13.93
N GLU A 251 -12.16 5.75 -12.69
CA GLU A 251 -11.18 4.71 -12.44
C GLU A 251 -11.74 3.33 -12.75
N ILE A 252 -13.02 3.10 -12.49
CA ILE A 252 -13.72 1.88 -12.94
C ILE A 252 -13.69 1.77 -14.46
N ASP A 253 -13.95 2.89 -15.19
CA ASP A 253 -13.87 2.90 -16.66
C ASP A 253 -12.44 2.67 -17.17
N ARG A 254 -11.42 3.10 -16.41
CA ARG A 254 -10.03 2.80 -16.72
C ARG A 254 -9.70 1.31 -16.52
N LEU A 255 -10.15 0.74 -15.42
CA LEU A 255 -10.02 -0.70 -15.15
C LEU A 255 -10.69 -1.54 -16.24
N ALA A 256 -11.92 -1.17 -16.63
CA ALA A 256 -12.66 -1.80 -17.72
C ALA A 256 -11.84 -1.81 -19.03
N ARG A 257 -11.27 -0.66 -19.41
CA ARG A 257 -10.43 -0.58 -20.61
C ARG A 257 -9.22 -1.49 -20.57
N VAL A 258 -8.56 -1.62 -19.40
CA VAL A 258 -7.41 -2.55 -19.26
C VAL A 258 -7.84 -3.99 -19.52
N ILE A 259 -8.96 -4.43 -18.92
CA ILE A 259 -9.48 -5.80 -19.10
C ILE A 259 -9.90 -6.02 -20.57
N GLU A 260 -10.64 -5.10 -21.17
CA GLU A 260 -11.08 -5.21 -22.58
C GLU A 260 -9.90 -5.26 -23.56
N GLN A 261 -8.90 -4.39 -23.35
CA GLN A 261 -7.72 -4.31 -24.25
C GLN A 261 -6.76 -5.49 -24.07
N SER A 262 -6.77 -6.18 -22.94
CA SER A 262 -5.94 -7.36 -22.71
C SER A 262 -6.30 -8.55 -23.59
N GLY A 263 -7.56 -8.64 -24.04
CA GLY A 263 -8.09 -9.78 -24.77
C GLY A 263 -8.34 -11.02 -23.91
N VAL A 264 -8.22 -10.91 -22.58
CA VAL A 264 -8.61 -12.00 -21.66
C VAL A 264 -10.13 -12.09 -21.58
N ASP A 265 -10.67 -13.30 -21.41
CA ASP A 265 -12.08 -13.46 -21.10
C ASP A 265 -12.36 -12.87 -19.69
N PRO A 266 -13.22 -11.84 -19.54
CA PRO A 266 -13.50 -11.28 -18.23
C PRO A 266 -14.00 -12.32 -17.21
N ALA A 267 -14.67 -13.37 -17.64
CA ALA A 267 -15.21 -14.42 -16.77
C ALA A 267 -14.12 -15.18 -15.99
N VAL A 268 -12.87 -15.17 -16.46
CA VAL A 268 -11.74 -15.78 -15.73
C VAL A 268 -11.00 -14.78 -14.84
N ILE A 269 -11.43 -13.52 -14.77
CA ILE A 269 -10.86 -12.51 -13.87
C ILE A 269 -11.74 -12.38 -12.62
N LYS A 270 -11.12 -12.46 -11.47
CA LYS A 270 -11.75 -12.26 -10.16
C LYS A 270 -11.12 -11.06 -9.48
N LEU A 271 -11.91 -10.06 -9.12
CA LEU A 271 -11.43 -8.89 -8.40
C LEU A 271 -11.65 -9.08 -6.91
N GLU A 272 -10.61 -8.91 -6.12
CA GLU A 272 -10.63 -9.05 -4.68
C GLU A 272 -10.69 -7.69 -4.01
N ILE A 273 -11.66 -7.50 -3.13
CA ILE A 273 -11.91 -6.26 -2.39
C ILE A 273 -11.94 -6.55 -0.90
N THR A 274 -11.35 -5.69 -0.10
CA THR A 274 -11.37 -5.85 1.35
C THR A 274 -12.74 -5.54 1.95
N GLU A 275 -13.06 -6.18 3.07
CA GLU A 275 -14.27 -5.96 3.85
C GLU A 275 -14.49 -4.48 4.21
N THR A 276 -13.41 -3.76 4.56
CA THR A 276 -13.45 -2.35 4.98
C THR A 276 -14.12 -1.44 3.94
N LEU A 277 -13.91 -1.69 2.66
CA LEU A 277 -14.53 -0.93 1.57
C LEU A 277 -16.06 -0.95 1.64
N LEU A 278 -16.65 -2.07 2.05
CA LEU A 278 -18.10 -2.27 2.08
C LEU A 278 -18.78 -1.57 3.28
N VAL A 279 -18.00 -1.20 4.28
CA VAL A 279 -18.52 -0.62 5.54
C VAL A 279 -18.56 0.90 5.50
N ASP A 280 -17.57 1.55 4.89
CA ASP A 280 -17.40 3.01 4.93
C ASP A 280 -18.51 3.76 4.16
N ASP A 281 -18.87 3.31 2.96
CA ASP A 281 -19.99 3.83 2.16
C ASP A 281 -20.67 2.69 1.38
N PRO A 282 -21.62 1.97 1.99
CA PRO A 282 -22.24 0.80 1.39
C PRO A 282 -23.02 1.08 0.11
N GLU A 283 -23.66 2.26 0.00
CA GLU A 283 -24.47 2.62 -1.19
C GLU A 283 -23.57 2.87 -2.39
N HIS A 284 -22.51 3.65 -2.21
CA HIS A 284 -21.54 3.92 -3.27
C HIS A 284 -20.78 2.64 -3.67
N ALA A 285 -20.35 1.83 -2.69
CA ALA A 285 -19.72 0.54 -2.95
C ALA A 285 -20.62 -0.39 -3.78
N ALA A 286 -21.92 -0.49 -3.44
CA ALA A 286 -22.85 -1.31 -4.19
C ALA A 286 -23.02 -0.85 -5.64
N GLU A 287 -23.05 0.46 -5.90
CA GLU A 287 -23.12 1.00 -7.26
C GLU A 287 -21.85 0.68 -8.06
N ALA A 288 -20.67 0.95 -7.47
CA ALA A 288 -19.37 0.65 -8.07
C ALA A 288 -19.26 -0.85 -8.44
N LEU A 289 -19.59 -1.74 -7.51
CA LEU A 289 -19.52 -3.18 -7.72
C LEU A 289 -20.51 -3.69 -8.77
N ARG A 290 -21.73 -3.13 -8.83
CA ARG A 290 -22.67 -3.47 -9.92
C ARG A 290 -22.14 -3.06 -11.28
N LYS A 291 -21.50 -1.89 -11.39
CA LYS A 291 -20.85 -1.44 -12.63
C LYS A 291 -19.72 -2.38 -13.05
N ILE A 292 -18.90 -2.81 -12.11
CA ILE A 292 -17.81 -3.77 -12.35
C ILE A 292 -18.38 -5.13 -12.81
N LYS A 293 -19.43 -5.62 -12.19
CA LYS A 293 -20.08 -6.88 -12.61
C LYS A 293 -20.56 -6.86 -14.05
N GLN A 294 -20.92 -5.68 -14.59
CA GLN A 294 -21.32 -5.56 -16.00
C GLN A 294 -20.17 -5.85 -16.98
N LEU A 295 -18.92 -5.80 -16.52
CA LEU A 295 -17.75 -6.21 -17.31
C LEU A 295 -17.66 -7.73 -17.51
N GLY A 296 -18.43 -8.51 -16.77
CA GLY A 296 -18.41 -9.97 -16.79
C GLY A 296 -17.38 -10.61 -15.83
N VAL A 297 -16.71 -9.82 -14.99
CA VAL A 297 -15.75 -10.33 -14.00
C VAL A 297 -16.46 -10.87 -12.76
N SER A 298 -15.77 -11.73 -11.99
CA SER A 298 -16.19 -12.18 -10.67
C SER A 298 -15.66 -11.26 -9.57
N LEU A 299 -16.40 -11.17 -8.45
CA LEU A 299 -16.04 -10.37 -7.28
C LEU A 299 -15.82 -11.28 -6.06
N ALA A 300 -14.72 -11.07 -5.35
CA ALA A 300 -14.43 -11.74 -4.09
C ALA A 300 -14.29 -10.72 -2.95
N ILE A 301 -14.84 -11.06 -1.80
CA ILE A 301 -14.55 -10.33 -0.56
C ILE A 301 -13.36 -10.98 0.13
N ASP A 302 -12.35 -10.17 0.44
CA ASP A 302 -11.10 -10.59 1.06
C ASP A 302 -11.04 -10.25 2.56
N ASP A 303 -10.18 -10.95 3.31
CA ASP A 303 -9.95 -10.79 4.75
C ASP A 303 -11.25 -10.88 5.60
N PHE A 304 -12.23 -11.69 5.16
CA PHE A 304 -13.53 -11.75 5.82
C PHE A 304 -13.45 -12.23 7.26
N GLY A 305 -14.04 -11.42 8.16
CA GLY A 305 -14.14 -11.71 9.60
C GLY A 305 -13.08 -11.02 10.44
N THR A 306 -12.13 -10.30 9.87
CA THR A 306 -11.13 -9.51 10.61
C THR A 306 -11.63 -8.11 10.98
N GLY A 307 -12.73 -7.65 10.34
CA GLY A 307 -13.33 -6.33 10.52
C GLY A 307 -14.68 -6.35 11.23
N TYR A 308 -15.36 -5.22 11.20
CA TYR A 308 -16.73 -5.05 11.73
C TYR A 308 -17.77 -5.42 10.65
N SER A 309 -17.75 -6.67 10.16
CA SER A 309 -18.76 -7.10 9.18
C SER A 309 -20.17 -6.90 9.71
N SER A 310 -20.87 -5.93 9.19
CA SER A 310 -22.31 -5.95 9.31
C SER A 310 -22.86 -6.96 8.30
N LEU A 311 -23.06 -8.20 8.75
CA LEU A 311 -23.71 -9.26 7.95
C LEU A 311 -25.00 -8.78 7.27
N SER A 312 -25.62 -7.71 7.80
CA SER A 312 -26.83 -7.11 7.26
C SER A 312 -26.68 -6.52 5.86
N TYR A 313 -25.45 -6.19 5.42
CA TYR A 313 -25.24 -5.58 4.09
C TYR A 313 -24.63 -6.56 3.08
N LEU A 314 -24.04 -7.67 3.52
CA LEU A 314 -23.31 -8.60 2.62
C LEU A 314 -24.19 -9.08 1.45
N HIS A 315 -25.48 -9.39 1.71
CA HIS A 315 -26.45 -9.83 0.70
C HIS A 315 -26.82 -8.77 -0.35
N GLN A 316 -26.43 -7.49 -0.13
CA GLN A 316 -26.76 -6.39 -1.07
C GLN A 316 -25.70 -6.22 -2.15
N PHE A 317 -24.52 -6.83 -1.95
CA PHE A 317 -23.41 -6.73 -2.89
C PHE A 317 -23.40 -7.94 -3.84
N PRO A 318 -23.06 -7.72 -5.11
CA PRO A 318 -23.04 -8.78 -6.12
C PRO A 318 -21.73 -9.60 -6.05
N LEU A 319 -21.45 -10.18 -4.88
CA LEU A 319 -20.25 -10.96 -4.61
C LEU A 319 -20.43 -12.41 -5.03
N ASP A 320 -19.39 -13.01 -5.60
CA ASP A 320 -19.36 -14.41 -6.06
C ASP A 320 -18.51 -15.31 -5.17
N THR A 321 -17.57 -14.73 -4.40
CA THR A 321 -16.62 -15.52 -3.62
C THR A 321 -16.37 -14.85 -2.27
N LEU A 322 -16.20 -15.68 -1.23
CA LEU A 322 -15.77 -15.27 0.10
C LEU A 322 -14.43 -15.91 0.41
N LYS A 323 -13.42 -15.10 0.77
CA LYS A 323 -12.11 -15.57 1.22
C LYS A 323 -12.07 -15.57 2.75
N ILE A 324 -11.75 -16.72 3.34
CA ILE A 324 -11.59 -16.88 4.78
C ILE A 324 -10.15 -16.55 5.12
N ASP A 325 -9.95 -15.50 5.95
CA ASP A 325 -8.62 -15.06 6.35
C ASP A 325 -7.82 -16.16 7.05
N ARG A 326 -6.51 -16.15 6.80
CA ARG A 326 -5.53 -17.09 7.32
C ARG A 326 -5.51 -17.19 8.85
N GLU A 327 -5.89 -16.14 9.58
CA GLU A 327 -5.88 -16.16 11.03
C GLU A 327 -6.90 -17.19 11.56
N PHE A 328 -8.04 -17.29 10.92
CA PHE A 328 -9.04 -18.30 11.27
C PHE A 328 -8.58 -19.72 10.93
N VAL A 329 -8.00 -19.91 9.75
CA VAL A 329 -7.50 -21.22 9.28
C VAL A 329 -6.35 -21.70 10.16
N ASN A 330 -5.39 -20.85 10.49
CA ASN A 330 -4.23 -21.19 11.32
C ASN A 330 -4.57 -21.53 12.77
N ASN A 331 -5.77 -21.14 13.24
CA ASN A 331 -6.23 -21.42 14.58
C ASN A 331 -7.23 -22.60 14.66
N MET A 332 -7.63 -23.19 13.52
CA MET A 332 -8.59 -24.30 13.49
C MET A 332 -8.12 -25.52 14.30
N ASP A 333 -6.83 -25.86 14.15
CA ASP A 333 -6.27 -27.07 14.79
C ASP A 333 -6.00 -26.87 16.30
N LYS A 334 -5.96 -25.60 16.75
CA LYS A 334 -5.63 -25.22 18.13
C LYS A 334 -6.86 -25.01 19.00
N SER A 335 -8.04 -24.83 18.38
CA SER A 335 -9.26 -24.42 19.07
C SER A 335 -10.53 -24.92 18.38
N GLU A 336 -11.31 -25.73 19.11
CA GLU A 336 -12.66 -26.13 18.66
C GLU A 336 -13.59 -24.94 18.42
N VAL A 337 -13.36 -23.81 19.10
CA VAL A 337 -14.11 -22.57 18.87
C VAL A 337 -13.75 -21.99 17.51
N SER A 338 -12.46 -21.91 17.18
CA SER A 338 -12.00 -21.43 15.86
C SER A 338 -12.52 -22.31 14.73
N LYS A 339 -12.49 -23.63 14.90
CA LYS A 339 -13.06 -24.55 13.92
C LYS A 339 -14.57 -24.32 13.70
N ARG A 340 -15.32 -24.06 14.77
CA ARG A 340 -16.76 -23.72 14.68
C ARG A 340 -17.00 -22.38 14.00
N ILE A 341 -16.14 -21.39 14.24
CA ILE A 341 -16.21 -20.07 13.57
C ILE A 341 -16.03 -20.27 12.06
N VAL A 342 -14.99 -20.98 11.64
CA VAL A 342 -14.76 -21.28 10.20
C VAL A 342 -15.97 -22.02 9.63
N GLY A 343 -16.49 -23.03 10.32
CA GLY A 343 -17.70 -23.74 9.88
C GLY A 343 -18.91 -22.81 9.74
N SER A 344 -19.07 -21.83 10.62
CA SER A 344 -20.15 -20.83 10.53
C SER A 344 -19.98 -19.90 9.33
N ILE A 345 -18.75 -19.47 9.05
CA ILE A 345 -18.43 -18.65 7.86
C ILE A 345 -18.73 -19.44 6.58
N VAL A 346 -18.32 -20.70 6.53
CA VAL A 346 -18.60 -21.60 5.39
C VAL A 346 -20.11 -21.71 5.16
N GLN A 347 -20.89 -21.98 6.21
CA GLN A 347 -22.35 -22.08 6.08
C GLN A 347 -23.00 -20.76 5.65
N LEU A 348 -22.50 -19.63 6.10
CA LEU A 348 -22.95 -18.31 5.65
C LEU A 348 -22.70 -18.13 4.15
N ALA A 349 -21.49 -18.40 3.68
CA ALA A 349 -21.15 -18.24 2.26
C ALA A 349 -21.98 -19.18 1.37
N LEU A 350 -22.17 -20.43 1.79
CA LEU A 350 -23.05 -21.39 1.08
C LEU A 350 -24.52 -20.91 1.05
N ALA A 351 -25.03 -20.33 2.14
CA ALA A 351 -26.38 -19.78 2.17
C ALA A 351 -26.55 -18.55 1.26
N LEU A 352 -25.46 -17.84 0.95
CA LEU A 352 -25.41 -16.72 0.01
C LEU A 352 -25.02 -17.14 -1.41
N GLU A 353 -24.93 -18.45 -1.69
CA GLU A 353 -24.54 -19.01 -2.99
C GLU A 353 -23.16 -18.53 -3.48
N MET A 354 -22.23 -18.26 -2.53
CA MET A 354 -20.88 -17.83 -2.82
C MET A 354 -19.89 -19.01 -2.80
N ASP A 355 -18.92 -18.97 -3.70
CA ASP A 355 -17.73 -19.81 -3.61
C ASP A 355 -16.88 -19.43 -2.38
N ILE A 356 -16.10 -20.38 -1.87
CA ILE A 356 -15.28 -20.17 -0.69
C ILE A 356 -13.83 -20.50 -1.00
N VAL A 357 -12.92 -19.55 -0.70
CA VAL A 357 -11.47 -19.75 -0.71
C VAL A 357 -10.96 -19.66 0.71
N ALA A 358 -10.35 -20.71 1.23
CA ALA A 358 -9.68 -20.68 2.54
C ALA A 358 -8.21 -20.34 2.36
N GLU A 359 -7.73 -19.34 3.11
CA GLU A 359 -6.36 -18.86 3.03
C GLU A 359 -5.46 -19.41 4.13
N GLY A 360 -4.14 -19.38 3.87
CA GLY A 360 -3.13 -19.69 4.88
C GLY A 360 -3.07 -21.19 5.24
N ILE A 361 -3.44 -22.07 4.33
CA ILE A 361 -3.28 -23.52 4.53
C ILE A 361 -1.79 -23.86 4.57
N GLU A 362 -1.30 -24.34 5.72
CA GLU A 362 0.11 -24.71 5.92
C GLU A 362 0.28 -26.23 6.06
N GLU A 363 -0.79 -26.96 6.41
CA GLU A 363 -0.76 -28.40 6.65
C GLU A 363 -1.89 -29.14 5.93
N LYS A 364 -1.64 -30.40 5.55
CA LYS A 364 -2.65 -31.27 4.92
C LYS A 364 -3.91 -31.42 5.79
N ALA A 365 -3.76 -31.52 7.09
CA ALA A 365 -4.88 -31.66 8.02
C ALA A 365 -5.86 -30.49 7.94
N GLN A 366 -5.35 -29.25 7.78
CA GLN A 366 -6.18 -28.06 7.57
C GLN A 366 -6.95 -28.15 6.26
N MET A 367 -6.26 -28.54 5.17
CA MET A 367 -6.89 -28.73 3.87
C MET A 367 -8.02 -29.78 3.92
N ASP A 368 -7.78 -30.93 4.56
CA ASP A 368 -8.77 -32.01 4.69
C ASP A 368 -9.98 -31.54 5.52
N ALA A 369 -9.74 -30.83 6.63
CA ALA A 369 -10.82 -30.30 7.48
C ALA A 369 -11.67 -29.23 6.75
N LEU A 370 -11.05 -28.34 5.97
CA LEU A 370 -11.75 -27.34 5.17
C LEU A 370 -12.60 -27.98 4.07
N ARG A 371 -12.08 -29.02 3.42
CA ARG A 371 -12.84 -29.83 2.45
C ARG A 371 -14.07 -30.50 3.08
N GLU A 372 -13.93 -31.07 4.28
CA GLU A 372 -15.03 -31.66 5.03
C GLU A 372 -16.10 -30.64 5.42
N LEU A 373 -15.70 -29.39 5.71
CA LEU A 373 -16.62 -28.29 6.00
C LEU A 373 -17.37 -27.78 4.76
N GLY A 374 -16.91 -28.13 3.54
CA GLY A 374 -17.54 -27.75 2.28
C GLY A 374 -16.88 -26.57 1.58
N CYS A 375 -15.64 -26.19 1.94
CA CYS A 375 -14.87 -25.20 1.18
C CYS A 375 -14.53 -25.78 -0.21
N GLN A 376 -14.75 -24.99 -1.26
CA GLN A 376 -14.45 -25.37 -2.62
C GLN A 376 -12.98 -25.21 -2.98
N TYR A 377 -12.36 -24.11 -2.49
CA TYR A 377 -10.99 -23.75 -2.85
C TYR A 377 -10.14 -23.48 -1.61
N GLY A 378 -8.83 -23.64 -1.78
CA GLY A 378 -7.85 -23.35 -0.75
C GLY A 378 -6.55 -22.81 -1.31
N GLN A 379 -5.88 -22.01 -0.50
CA GLN A 379 -4.62 -21.36 -0.81
C GLN A 379 -3.72 -21.35 0.42
N GLY A 380 -2.42 -21.56 0.24
CA GLY A 380 -1.49 -21.50 1.34
C GLY A 380 -0.12 -22.10 1.01
N TYR A 381 0.78 -22.04 1.99
CA TYR A 381 2.16 -22.51 1.82
C TYR A 381 2.28 -24.03 1.72
N TYR A 382 1.26 -24.74 2.13
CA TYR A 382 1.17 -26.18 1.88
C TYR A 382 1.15 -26.50 0.37
N MET A 383 0.46 -25.69 -0.42
CA MET A 383 0.43 -25.85 -1.88
C MET A 383 1.68 -25.25 -2.52
N ALA A 384 1.84 -23.94 -2.41
CA ALA A 384 3.02 -23.24 -2.86
C ALA A 384 3.07 -21.80 -2.29
N ARG A 385 4.28 -21.25 -2.17
CA ARG A 385 4.46 -19.81 -1.94
C ARG A 385 4.21 -19.04 -3.24
N PRO A 386 3.91 -17.73 -3.17
CA PRO A 386 3.85 -16.89 -4.37
C PRO A 386 5.18 -16.95 -5.14
N VAL A 387 5.12 -17.25 -6.44
CA VAL A 387 6.28 -17.40 -7.32
C VAL A 387 6.15 -16.53 -8.57
N SER A 388 7.26 -16.24 -9.24
CA SER A 388 7.27 -15.46 -10.49
C SER A 388 6.51 -16.18 -11.62
N ALA A 389 6.11 -15.42 -12.66
CA ALA A 389 5.40 -15.97 -13.82
C ALA A 389 6.09 -17.19 -14.44
N ALA A 390 7.42 -17.16 -14.60
CA ALA A 390 8.20 -18.28 -15.13
C ALA A 390 8.05 -19.54 -14.26
N LYS A 391 8.18 -19.41 -12.94
CA LYS A 391 7.99 -20.53 -12.01
C LYS A 391 6.54 -21.01 -11.92
N THR A 392 5.57 -20.15 -12.18
CA THR A 392 4.17 -20.51 -12.27
C THR A 392 3.92 -21.42 -13.48
N ILE A 393 4.55 -21.14 -14.62
CA ILE A 393 4.51 -22.01 -15.78
C ILE A 393 5.10 -23.39 -15.46
N GLU A 394 6.29 -23.42 -14.83
CA GLU A 394 6.90 -24.69 -14.37
C GLU A 394 5.98 -25.48 -13.44
N LEU A 395 5.30 -24.78 -12.53
CA LEU A 395 4.33 -25.38 -11.61
C LEU A 395 3.15 -26.00 -12.38
N ILE A 396 2.55 -25.28 -13.35
CA ILE A 396 1.47 -25.80 -14.20
C ILE A 396 1.91 -27.06 -14.95
N GLU A 397 3.08 -27.01 -15.58
CA GLU A 397 3.64 -28.12 -16.38
C GLU A 397 3.98 -29.35 -15.54
N SER A 398 4.34 -29.16 -14.26
CA SER A 398 4.61 -30.25 -13.32
C SER A 398 3.36 -31.06 -12.95
N ARG A 399 2.16 -30.55 -13.27
CA ARG A 399 0.86 -31.17 -12.98
C ARG A 399 0.71 -31.58 -11.51
N PRO A 400 0.89 -30.66 -10.56
CA PRO A 400 0.82 -31.00 -9.16
C PRO A 400 -0.57 -31.48 -8.76
N ASN A 401 -0.62 -32.36 -7.77
CA ASN A 401 -1.85 -32.76 -7.09
C ASN A 401 -1.59 -32.82 -5.59
N TRP A 402 -2.44 -32.19 -4.80
CA TRP A 402 -2.27 -32.05 -3.36
C TRP A 402 -3.18 -32.93 -2.51
N LEU A 403 -4.00 -33.84 -3.13
CA LEU A 403 -4.83 -34.83 -2.41
C LEU A 403 -4.01 -35.95 -1.79
#